data_5bbdec56e1c9bf4806a05c75c680f47b
#
_entry.id   5bbdec56e1c9bf4806a05c75c680f47b
#
_cell.length_a   1.000
_cell.length_b   1.000
_cell.length_c   1.000
_cell.angle_alpha   90.00
_cell.angle_beta   90.00
_cell.angle_gamma   90.00
#
_symmetry.space_group_name_H-M   'P 1'
#
loop_
_entity.id
_entity.type
_entity.pdbx_description
1 polymer ?
#
loop_
_entity_poly.entity_id
_entity_poly.type
_entity_poly.pdbx_seq_one_letter_code
_entity_poly.pdbx_strand_id
1 'polypeptide(L)'
;NDFKNFKSESKIISKNYDGKKLFQLIKNSDVLIHLVGIGQQSVNLDYNTINSKFTQHIVNLSKKANIKKIVYLSGLGVSTKTTLGYFISKYNAENFIINSGLDYTIFRPSYIVGTDDMFTKYLKRQIKNGEINIPGSGTYSIQPIHISDVVKIIFESTLQPKFKNKIIDLVGPDFITFEKYVKLFSKGTKTSIKKIKLEDAYHDAITNPKSDFGVDDLNILIGNFKGNHEKLKKITGMKFESVVELLQSGRLP
;
A
#
# COMPACT_ATOMS: atom_id res chain seq x y z
N ASN A 1 13.21 -14.68 -10.25
CA ASN A 1 13.77 -16.03 -10.40
C ASN A 1 13.83 -16.83 -9.08
N ASP A 2 13.56 -16.22 -7.91
CA ASP A 2 13.65 -16.86 -6.60
C ASP A 2 12.48 -17.79 -6.25
N PHE A 3 11.49 -17.87 -7.11
CA PHE A 3 10.28 -18.68 -6.89
C PHE A 3 10.32 -20.07 -7.56
N LYS A 4 11.35 -20.38 -8.32
CA LYS A 4 11.45 -21.63 -9.11
C LYS A 4 11.53 -22.93 -8.30
N ASN A 5 11.85 -22.86 -7.01
CA ASN A 5 12.05 -24.04 -6.17
C ASN A 5 10.85 -24.42 -5.29
N PHE A 6 9.75 -23.65 -5.33
CA PHE A 6 8.55 -23.98 -4.57
C PHE A 6 7.50 -24.62 -5.50
N LYS A 7 7.11 -25.84 -5.18
CA LYS A 7 5.95 -26.51 -5.81
C LYS A 7 4.65 -25.86 -5.34
N SER A 8 4.52 -24.53 -5.45
CA SER A 8 3.28 -23.80 -5.13
C SER A 8 2.60 -23.37 -6.43
N GLU A 9 1.37 -23.77 -6.60
CA GLU A 9 0.52 -23.28 -7.67
C GLU A 9 -0.13 -21.95 -7.20
N SER A 10 0.04 -20.88 -7.97
CA SER A 10 -0.58 -19.60 -7.69
C SER A 10 -1.63 -19.25 -8.75
N LYS A 11 -2.80 -18.76 -8.30
CA LYS A 11 -3.86 -18.24 -9.17
C LYS A 11 -4.06 -16.77 -8.91
N ILE A 12 -3.95 -15.95 -9.97
CA ILE A 12 -4.20 -14.51 -9.90
C ILE A 12 -5.64 -14.23 -10.32
N ILE A 13 -6.40 -13.57 -9.43
CA ILE A 13 -7.78 -13.15 -9.66
C ILE A 13 -7.80 -11.64 -9.78
N SER A 14 -7.87 -11.13 -11.01
CA SER A 14 -7.76 -9.68 -11.32
C SER A 14 -9.09 -9.04 -11.74
N LYS A 15 -10.19 -9.79 -11.76
CA LYS A 15 -11.52 -9.30 -12.17
C LYS A 15 -12.52 -9.43 -11.03
N ASN A 16 -13.54 -8.56 -11.03
CA ASN A 16 -14.71 -8.75 -10.18
C ASN A 16 -15.52 -9.95 -10.70
N TYR A 17 -15.62 -10.97 -9.87
CA TYR A 17 -16.47 -12.12 -10.10
C TYR A 17 -17.61 -12.13 -9.08
N ASP A 18 -18.77 -12.66 -9.46
CA ASP A 18 -19.81 -12.98 -8.49
C ASP A 18 -19.29 -13.98 -7.44
N GLY A 19 -19.96 -14.03 -6.30
CA GLY A 19 -19.49 -14.83 -5.16
C GLY A 19 -19.39 -16.33 -5.48
N LYS A 20 -20.20 -16.87 -6.39
CA LYS A 20 -20.15 -18.30 -6.79
C LYS A 20 -18.89 -18.59 -7.58
N LYS A 21 -18.58 -17.76 -8.58
CA LYS A 21 -17.38 -17.90 -9.39
C LYS A 21 -16.11 -17.65 -8.58
N LEU A 22 -16.11 -16.63 -7.72
CA LEU A 22 -15.01 -16.37 -6.83
C LEU A 22 -14.74 -17.55 -5.89
N PHE A 23 -15.78 -18.14 -5.29
CA PHE A 23 -15.65 -19.34 -4.48
C PHE A 23 -15.01 -20.50 -5.26
N GLN A 24 -15.44 -20.76 -6.49
CA GLN A 24 -14.84 -21.80 -7.33
C GLN A 24 -13.35 -21.57 -7.64
N LEU A 25 -12.94 -20.31 -7.74
CA LEU A 25 -11.55 -19.97 -8.01
C LEU A 25 -10.65 -20.16 -6.79
N ILE A 26 -11.16 -19.87 -5.58
CA ILE A 26 -10.37 -19.94 -4.34
C ILE A 26 -10.45 -21.30 -3.63
N LYS A 27 -11.48 -22.11 -3.90
CA LYS A 27 -11.58 -23.44 -3.31
C LYS A 27 -10.31 -24.25 -3.62
N ASN A 28 -9.88 -25.06 -2.66
CA ASN A 28 -8.65 -25.86 -2.71
C ASN A 28 -7.34 -25.05 -2.63
N SER A 29 -7.41 -23.78 -2.27
CA SER A 29 -6.20 -23.00 -1.95
C SER A 29 -5.96 -23.01 -0.45
N ASP A 30 -4.68 -23.03 -0.02
CA ASP A 30 -4.33 -22.97 1.40
C ASP A 30 -4.28 -21.55 1.91
N VAL A 31 -3.81 -20.61 1.09
CA VAL A 31 -3.59 -19.21 1.46
C VAL A 31 -4.27 -18.30 0.45
N LEU A 32 -4.93 -17.27 0.94
CA LEU A 32 -5.47 -16.19 0.13
C LEU A 32 -4.69 -14.89 0.42
N ILE A 33 -4.13 -14.30 -0.63
CA ILE A 33 -3.49 -12.98 -0.56
C ILE A 33 -4.51 -11.96 -1.05
N HIS A 34 -5.00 -11.11 -0.15
CA HIS A 34 -6.03 -10.11 -0.44
C HIS A 34 -5.38 -8.73 -0.64
N LEU A 35 -5.26 -8.32 -1.89
CA LEU A 35 -4.63 -7.06 -2.30
C LEU A 35 -5.65 -6.02 -2.79
N VAL A 36 -6.95 -6.37 -2.82
CA VAL A 36 -7.98 -5.47 -3.32
C VAL A 36 -8.23 -4.37 -2.30
N GLY A 37 -8.27 -3.15 -2.79
CA GLY A 37 -8.59 -1.95 -2.04
C GLY A 37 -8.48 -0.73 -2.92
N ILE A 38 -9.07 0.38 -2.47
CA ILE A 38 -8.94 1.70 -3.09
C ILE A 38 -8.30 2.66 -2.11
N GLY A 39 -7.44 3.55 -2.61
CA GLY A 39 -6.84 4.65 -1.86
C GLY A 39 -7.62 5.96 -2.00
N GLN A 40 -8.51 6.04 -3.01
CA GLN A 40 -9.29 7.23 -3.30
C GLN A 40 -10.73 6.83 -3.64
N GLN A 41 -11.70 7.61 -3.15
CA GLN A 41 -13.12 7.43 -3.46
C GLN A 41 -13.49 8.10 -4.79
N SER A 42 -14.55 7.59 -5.40
CA SER A 42 -15.18 8.20 -6.56
C SER A 42 -16.71 8.10 -6.44
N VAL A 43 -17.45 8.67 -7.39
CA VAL A 43 -18.92 8.62 -7.39
C VAL A 43 -19.47 7.19 -7.26
N ASN A 44 -18.77 6.21 -7.82
CA ASN A 44 -19.23 4.81 -7.86
C ASN A 44 -18.47 3.86 -6.93
N LEU A 45 -17.43 4.35 -6.23
CA LEU A 45 -16.53 3.52 -5.43
C LEU A 45 -16.24 4.22 -4.10
N ASP A 46 -16.77 3.69 -3.02
CA ASP A 46 -16.51 4.18 -1.67
C ASP A 46 -15.66 3.20 -0.86
N TYR A 47 -14.97 3.73 0.14
CA TYR A 47 -14.08 2.96 1.02
C TYR A 47 -14.81 1.85 1.76
N ASN A 48 -16.02 2.11 2.24
CA ASN A 48 -16.75 1.12 3.02
C ASN A 48 -17.11 -0.09 2.17
N THR A 49 -17.58 0.13 0.95
CA THR A 49 -17.94 -0.95 0.02
C THR A 49 -16.71 -1.75 -0.39
N ILE A 50 -15.62 -1.08 -0.82
CA ILE A 50 -14.48 -1.78 -1.41
C ILE A 50 -13.49 -2.28 -0.34
N ASN A 51 -13.08 -1.43 0.61
CA ASN A 51 -12.07 -1.83 1.57
C ASN A 51 -12.67 -2.67 2.70
N SER A 52 -13.88 -2.35 3.16
CA SER A 52 -14.50 -2.96 4.35
C SER A 52 -15.43 -4.13 3.99
N LYS A 53 -16.57 -3.87 3.34
CA LYS A 53 -17.59 -4.90 3.05
C LYS A 53 -17.07 -5.98 2.09
N PHE A 54 -16.30 -5.61 1.08
CA PHE A 54 -15.72 -6.60 0.18
C PHE A 54 -14.70 -7.49 0.92
N THR A 55 -13.87 -6.93 1.82
CA THR A 55 -13.00 -7.75 2.67
C THR A 55 -13.80 -8.69 3.58
N GLN A 56 -14.91 -8.24 4.17
CA GLN A 56 -15.82 -9.10 4.94
C GLN A 56 -16.35 -10.25 4.07
N HIS A 57 -16.76 -9.96 2.83
CA HIS A 57 -17.21 -10.96 1.88
C HIS A 57 -16.11 -11.99 1.57
N ILE A 58 -14.87 -11.53 1.31
CA ILE A 58 -13.70 -12.39 1.08
C ILE A 58 -13.43 -13.29 2.28
N VAL A 59 -13.48 -12.76 3.51
CA VAL A 59 -13.33 -13.53 4.74
C VAL A 59 -14.39 -14.65 4.81
N ASN A 60 -15.65 -14.32 4.56
CA ASN A 60 -16.73 -15.30 4.60
C ASN A 60 -16.58 -16.40 3.52
N LEU A 61 -16.16 -16.03 2.31
CA LEU A 61 -15.86 -17.00 1.25
C LEU A 61 -14.64 -17.87 1.61
N SER A 62 -13.60 -17.28 2.18
CA SER A 62 -12.40 -18.00 2.62
C SER A 62 -12.73 -19.07 3.66
N LYS A 63 -13.60 -18.76 4.64
CA LYS A 63 -14.08 -19.74 5.61
C LYS A 63 -14.84 -20.90 4.94
N LYS A 64 -15.76 -20.59 4.02
CA LYS A 64 -16.51 -21.59 3.26
C LYS A 64 -15.61 -22.46 2.38
N ALA A 65 -14.53 -21.91 1.86
CA ALA A 65 -13.56 -22.58 1.00
C ALA A 65 -12.47 -23.33 1.79
N ASN A 66 -12.53 -23.33 3.14
CA ASN A 66 -11.52 -23.93 4.03
C ASN A 66 -10.10 -23.37 3.82
N ILE A 67 -9.98 -22.09 3.41
CA ILE A 67 -8.71 -21.38 3.37
C ILE A 67 -8.14 -21.36 4.80
N LYS A 68 -6.86 -21.66 4.92
CA LYS A 68 -6.18 -21.72 6.22
C LYS A 68 -5.68 -20.35 6.68
N LYS A 69 -5.28 -19.51 5.74
CA LYS A 69 -4.64 -18.24 6.04
C LYS A 69 -5.02 -17.13 5.06
N ILE A 70 -5.17 -15.90 5.59
CA ILE A 70 -5.32 -14.68 4.81
C ILE A 70 -4.10 -13.79 5.02
N VAL A 71 -3.49 -13.32 3.94
CA VAL A 71 -2.49 -12.26 3.92
C VAL A 71 -3.15 -11.00 3.37
N TYR A 72 -3.09 -9.89 4.10
CA TYR A 72 -3.80 -8.66 3.75
C TYR A 72 -2.89 -7.44 3.74
N LEU A 73 -3.07 -6.55 2.76
CA LEU A 73 -2.45 -5.23 2.73
C LEU A 73 -3.42 -4.17 3.25
N SER A 74 -3.12 -3.66 4.43
CA SER A 74 -3.81 -2.55 5.09
C SER A 74 -3.14 -1.21 4.74
N GLY A 75 -2.88 -0.35 5.70
CA GLY A 75 -2.18 0.93 5.54
C GLY A 75 -1.44 1.36 6.80
N LEU A 76 -0.28 1.95 6.63
CA LEU A 76 0.47 2.55 7.74
C LEU A 76 -0.29 3.76 8.27
N GLY A 77 -0.56 3.79 9.57
CA GLY A 77 -1.40 4.81 10.21
C GLY A 77 -2.77 4.30 10.67
N VAL A 78 -3.17 3.08 10.27
CA VAL A 78 -4.39 2.44 10.77
C VAL A 78 -4.31 2.25 12.28
N SER A 79 -5.31 2.77 12.99
CA SER A 79 -5.41 2.68 14.45
C SER A 79 -6.87 2.82 14.90
N THR A 80 -7.15 2.52 16.17
CA THR A 80 -8.47 2.73 16.79
C THR A 80 -8.85 4.20 16.93
N LYS A 81 -7.87 5.11 16.81
CA LYS A 81 -8.06 6.57 16.98
C LYS A 81 -8.13 7.32 15.66
N THR A 82 -8.12 6.61 14.52
CA THR A 82 -8.14 7.25 13.21
C THR A 82 -9.47 7.90 12.92
N THR A 83 -9.42 9.08 12.27
CA THR A 83 -10.60 9.82 11.79
C THR A 83 -10.68 9.87 10.28
N LEU A 84 -9.65 9.40 9.57
CA LEU A 84 -9.62 9.39 8.11
C LEU A 84 -10.44 8.22 7.56
N GLY A 85 -11.34 8.51 6.62
CA GLY A 85 -12.25 7.52 6.03
C GLY A 85 -11.52 6.30 5.46
N TYR A 86 -10.41 6.53 4.77
CA TYR A 86 -9.53 5.47 4.29
C TYR A 86 -9.07 4.54 5.42
N PHE A 87 -8.48 5.08 6.49
CA PHE A 87 -7.98 4.26 7.60
C PHE A 87 -9.09 3.59 8.40
N ILE A 88 -10.26 4.24 8.56
CA ILE A 88 -11.44 3.62 9.20
C ILE A 88 -11.84 2.37 8.43
N SER A 89 -11.91 2.46 7.09
CA SER A 89 -12.28 1.31 6.26
C SER A 89 -11.26 0.17 6.32
N LYS A 90 -9.98 0.50 6.36
CA LYS A 90 -8.89 -0.48 6.54
C LYS A 90 -8.93 -1.11 7.94
N TYR A 91 -9.21 -0.33 8.99
CA TYR A 91 -9.36 -0.84 10.34
C TYR A 91 -10.53 -1.83 10.45
N ASN A 92 -11.67 -1.52 9.85
CA ASN A 92 -12.81 -2.44 9.80
C ASN A 92 -12.45 -3.75 9.07
N ALA A 93 -11.73 -3.66 7.96
CA ALA A 93 -11.25 -4.82 7.22
C ALA A 93 -10.29 -5.68 8.07
N GLU A 94 -9.34 -5.06 8.78
CA GLU A 94 -8.46 -5.76 9.73
C GLU A 94 -9.27 -6.52 10.79
N ASN A 95 -10.29 -5.88 11.37
CA ASN A 95 -11.15 -6.50 12.39
C ASN A 95 -11.92 -7.71 11.84
N PHE A 96 -12.45 -7.66 10.61
CA PHE A 96 -13.08 -8.82 9.99
C PHE A 96 -12.12 -10.00 9.84
N ILE A 97 -10.87 -9.72 9.46
CA ILE A 97 -9.83 -10.75 9.32
C ILE A 97 -9.43 -11.32 10.68
N ILE A 98 -9.12 -10.46 11.65
CA ILE A 98 -8.69 -10.86 13.02
C ILE A 98 -9.74 -11.74 13.69
N ASN A 99 -11.01 -11.35 13.60
CA ASN A 99 -12.13 -12.06 14.23
C ASN A 99 -12.65 -13.23 13.38
N SER A 100 -12.01 -13.57 12.27
CA SER A 100 -12.49 -14.63 11.36
C SER A 100 -12.30 -16.04 11.89
N GLY A 101 -11.32 -16.24 12.78
CA GLY A 101 -10.84 -17.56 13.20
C GLY A 101 -9.82 -18.19 12.22
N LEU A 102 -9.53 -17.54 11.10
CA LEU A 102 -8.47 -17.95 10.16
C LEU A 102 -7.12 -17.44 10.65
N ASP A 103 -6.05 -18.15 10.30
CA ASP A 103 -4.70 -17.57 10.44
C ASP A 103 -4.57 -16.33 9.55
N TYR A 104 -3.84 -15.35 10.02
CA TYR A 104 -3.65 -14.12 9.23
C TYR A 104 -2.24 -13.56 9.30
N THR A 105 -1.90 -12.74 8.31
CA THR A 105 -0.83 -11.76 8.37
C THR A 105 -1.36 -10.46 7.77
N ILE A 106 -1.35 -9.40 8.54
CA ILE A 106 -1.77 -8.07 8.10
C ILE A 106 -0.52 -7.20 7.99
N PHE A 107 -0.26 -6.71 6.79
CA PHE A 107 0.80 -5.73 6.55
C PHE A 107 0.22 -4.33 6.46
N ARG A 108 0.85 -3.39 7.14
CA ARG A 108 0.54 -1.95 7.06
C ARG A 108 1.65 -1.25 6.27
N PRO A 109 1.53 -1.21 4.93
CA PRO A 109 2.53 -0.59 4.09
C PRO A 109 2.53 0.93 4.22
N SER A 110 3.72 1.52 4.11
CA SER A 110 3.92 2.90 3.68
C SER A 110 3.88 2.98 2.15
N TYR A 111 4.53 3.97 1.54
CA TYR A 111 4.61 4.10 0.09
C TYR A 111 5.40 2.94 -0.52
N ILE A 112 4.71 2.05 -1.23
CA ILE A 112 5.35 0.99 -2.01
C ILE A 112 5.78 1.61 -3.33
N VAL A 113 7.08 1.61 -3.61
CA VAL A 113 7.65 2.24 -4.79
C VAL A 113 8.31 1.23 -5.72
N GLY A 114 8.17 1.47 -7.01
CA GLY A 114 8.74 0.69 -8.09
C GLY A 114 8.65 1.48 -9.40
N THR A 115 8.71 0.82 -10.54
CA THR A 115 8.66 1.49 -11.86
C THR A 115 7.26 1.92 -12.26
N ASP A 116 6.22 1.22 -11.77
CA ASP A 116 4.84 1.30 -12.26
C ASP A 116 3.79 1.60 -11.17
N ASP A 117 4.23 1.92 -9.95
CA ASP A 117 3.31 2.33 -8.89
C ASP A 117 2.68 3.71 -9.16
N MET A 118 1.57 3.99 -8.46
CA MET A 118 0.79 5.21 -8.67
C MET A 118 1.58 6.49 -8.34
N PHE A 119 2.41 6.44 -7.29
CA PHE A 119 3.20 7.59 -6.87
C PHE A 119 4.32 7.92 -7.87
N THR A 120 5.04 6.90 -8.35
CA THR A 120 6.02 7.03 -9.43
C THR A 120 5.38 7.55 -10.71
N LYS A 121 4.20 7.03 -11.09
CA LYS A 121 3.45 7.52 -12.26
C LYS A 121 3.03 8.98 -12.12
N TYR A 122 2.57 9.37 -10.94
CA TYR A 122 2.26 10.76 -10.62
C TYR A 122 3.47 11.66 -10.85
N LEU A 123 4.62 11.36 -10.25
CA LEU A 123 5.82 12.17 -10.38
C LEU A 123 6.32 12.22 -11.84
N LYS A 124 6.32 11.11 -12.58
CA LYS A 124 6.67 11.07 -14.01
C LYS A 124 5.75 11.97 -14.83
N ARG A 125 4.46 11.99 -14.55
CA ARG A 125 3.50 12.88 -15.22
C ARG A 125 3.82 14.36 -14.93
N GLN A 126 4.08 14.70 -13.68
CA GLN A 126 4.46 16.07 -13.30
C GLN A 126 5.78 16.50 -13.98
N ILE A 127 6.77 15.63 -14.02
CA ILE A 127 8.04 15.88 -14.75
C ILE A 127 7.77 16.15 -16.23
N LYS A 128 6.92 15.35 -16.87
CA LYS A 128 6.54 15.56 -18.28
C LYS A 128 5.85 16.91 -18.51
N ASN A 129 5.11 17.40 -17.52
CA ASN A 129 4.47 18.72 -17.56
C ASN A 129 5.43 19.87 -17.23
N GLY A 130 6.69 19.59 -16.86
CA GLY A 130 7.73 20.57 -16.55
C GLY A 130 7.65 21.17 -15.14
N GLU A 131 6.69 20.75 -14.33
CA GLU A 131 6.51 21.29 -12.98
C GLU A 131 5.99 20.23 -12.02
N ILE A 132 6.57 20.18 -10.80
CA ILE A 132 6.08 19.35 -9.70
C ILE A 132 5.57 20.26 -8.58
N ASN A 133 4.31 20.10 -8.22
CA ASN A 133 3.68 20.83 -7.13
C ASN A 133 3.75 20.03 -5.81
N ILE A 134 4.37 20.63 -4.78
CA ILE A 134 4.45 20.09 -3.44
C ILE A 134 3.38 20.77 -2.56
N PRO A 135 2.35 20.03 -2.09
CA PRO A 135 1.37 20.60 -1.17
C PRO A 135 2.02 21.02 0.17
N GLY A 136 1.77 22.24 0.62
CA GLY A 136 2.28 22.74 1.89
C GLY A 136 3.79 22.87 1.96
N SER A 137 4.36 22.51 3.10
CA SER A 137 5.79 22.69 3.38
C SER A 137 6.71 21.71 2.68
N GLY A 138 6.22 20.49 2.38
CA GLY A 138 7.03 19.38 1.89
C GLY A 138 7.99 18.77 2.93
N THR A 139 7.96 19.25 4.19
CA THR A 139 8.83 18.75 5.26
C THR A 139 8.29 17.52 5.97
N TYR A 140 7.04 17.17 5.72
CA TYR A 140 6.48 15.89 6.17
C TYR A 140 7.23 14.72 5.53
N SER A 141 7.41 13.67 6.31
CA SER A 141 8.27 12.55 5.93
C SER A 141 7.46 11.35 5.46
N ILE A 142 8.07 10.61 4.56
CA ILE A 142 7.59 9.31 4.07
C ILE A 142 8.64 8.25 4.37
N GLN A 143 8.22 7.00 4.46
CA GLN A 143 9.11 5.85 4.70
C GLN A 143 8.91 4.81 3.60
N PRO A 144 9.39 5.08 2.36
CA PRO A 144 9.12 4.25 1.21
C PRO A 144 9.77 2.87 1.33
N ILE A 145 9.11 1.85 0.79
CA ILE A 145 9.63 0.50 0.67
C ILE A 145 9.65 0.08 -0.79
N HIS A 146 10.73 -0.57 -1.23
CA HIS A 146 10.83 -1.04 -2.60
C HIS A 146 9.93 -2.25 -2.86
N ILE A 147 9.29 -2.29 -4.02
CA ILE A 147 8.33 -3.34 -4.40
C ILE A 147 8.93 -4.74 -4.36
N SER A 148 10.22 -4.91 -4.69
CA SER A 148 10.89 -6.21 -4.63
C SER A 148 10.91 -6.79 -3.23
N ASP A 149 11.12 -5.94 -2.21
CA ASP A 149 11.13 -6.38 -0.81
C ASP A 149 9.71 -6.73 -0.34
N VAL A 150 8.73 -5.94 -0.76
CA VAL A 150 7.32 -6.23 -0.47
C VAL A 150 6.91 -7.59 -1.02
N VAL A 151 7.25 -7.90 -2.26
CA VAL A 151 6.93 -9.19 -2.90
C VAL A 151 7.58 -10.35 -2.15
N LYS A 152 8.87 -10.24 -1.79
CA LYS A 152 9.59 -11.26 -1.02
C LYS A 152 8.91 -11.51 0.33
N ILE A 153 8.59 -10.44 1.07
CA ILE A 153 7.98 -10.52 2.40
C ILE A 153 6.57 -11.13 2.34
N ILE A 154 5.75 -10.69 1.39
CA ILE A 154 4.40 -11.26 1.22
C ILE A 154 4.51 -12.76 0.92
N PHE A 155 5.40 -13.16 0.02
CA PHE A 155 5.61 -14.56 -0.30
C PHE A 155 6.08 -15.37 0.92
N GLU A 156 7.12 -14.93 1.62
CA GLU A 156 7.58 -15.58 2.85
C GLU A 156 6.45 -15.71 3.88
N SER A 157 5.59 -14.69 3.97
CA SER A 157 4.50 -14.71 4.93
C SER A 157 3.47 -15.81 4.65
N THR A 158 3.39 -16.32 3.43
CA THR A 158 2.50 -17.44 3.10
C THR A 158 3.03 -18.78 3.63
N LEU A 159 4.34 -18.88 3.82
CA LEU A 159 5.03 -20.14 4.13
C LEU A 159 5.51 -20.22 5.59
N GLN A 160 5.91 -19.09 6.17
CA GLN A 160 6.67 -19.07 7.43
C GLN A 160 5.77 -18.82 8.65
N PRO A 161 5.83 -19.68 9.69
CA PRO A 161 5.02 -19.52 10.91
C PRO A 161 5.32 -18.22 11.68
N LYS A 162 6.51 -17.63 11.51
CA LYS A 162 6.92 -16.39 12.16
C LYS A 162 6.01 -15.19 11.84
N PHE A 163 5.20 -15.29 10.78
CA PHE A 163 4.23 -14.26 10.38
C PHE A 163 2.79 -14.53 10.85
N LYS A 164 2.52 -15.69 11.42
CA LYS A 164 1.18 -16.10 11.84
C LYS A 164 0.59 -15.14 12.86
N ASN A 165 -0.64 -14.70 12.63
CA ASN A 165 -1.44 -13.86 13.50
C ASN A 165 -0.73 -12.57 13.95
N LYS A 166 -0.08 -11.90 12.97
CA LYS A 166 0.66 -10.66 13.21
C LYS A 166 0.16 -9.52 12.34
N ILE A 167 0.21 -8.32 12.93
CA ILE A 167 0.11 -7.05 12.23
C ILE A 167 1.52 -6.46 12.20
N ILE A 168 2.00 -6.12 11.01
CA ILE A 168 3.39 -5.74 10.76
C ILE A 168 3.44 -4.49 9.89
N ASP A 169 4.16 -3.47 10.34
CA ASP A 169 4.46 -2.31 9.51
C ASP A 169 5.37 -2.74 8.36
N LEU A 170 4.96 -2.45 7.13
CA LEU A 170 5.70 -2.81 5.92
C LEU A 170 6.36 -1.55 5.38
N VAL A 171 7.54 -1.24 5.90
CA VAL A 171 8.25 0.03 5.68
C VAL A 171 9.71 -0.21 5.34
N GLY A 172 10.26 0.64 4.45
CA GLY A 172 11.66 0.60 4.07
C GLY A 172 12.60 1.16 5.13
N PRO A 173 13.92 1.08 4.88
CA PRO A 173 14.94 1.58 5.80
C PRO A 173 15.01 3.11 5.85
N ASP A 174 14.59 3.78 4.77
CA ASP A 174 14.74 5.22 4.63
C ASP A 174 13.55 5.96 5.23
N PHE A 175 13.84 7.03 5.99
CA PHE A 175 12.87 8.01 6.44
C PHE A 175 13.27 9.36 5.87
N ILE A 176 12.55 9.86 4.88
CA ILE A 176 12.92 10.99 4.04
C ILE A 176 11.78 11.98 3.90
N THR A 177 12.08 13.29 3.86
CA THR A 177 11.05 14.29 3.59
C THR A 177 10.53 14.17 2.15
N PHE A 178 9.25 14.49 1.95
CA PHE A 178 8.63 14.45 0.63
C PHE A 178 9.37 15.35 -0.37
N GLU A 179 9.74 16.58 0.05
CA GLU A 179 10.51 17.49 -0.79
C GLU A 179 11.86 16.90 -1.23
N LYS A 180 12.58 16.23 -0.30
CA LYS A 180 13.86 15.59 -0.62
C LYS A 180 13.67 14.40 -1.58
N TYR A 181 12.60 13.63 -1.38
CA TYR A 181 12.25 12.54 -2.30
C TYR A 181 11.99 13.07 -3.71
N VAL A 182 11.15 14.11 -3.84
CA VAL A 182 10.83 14.75 -5.13
C VAL A 182 12.10 15.29 -5.80
N LYS A 183 12.98 15.97 -5.05
CA LYS A 183 14.27 16.49 -5.59
C LYS A 183 15.16 15.38 -6.10
N LEU A 184 15.25 14.25 -5.39
CA LEU A 184 16.04 13.09 -5.85
C LEU A 184 15.42 12.47 -7.11
N PHE A 185 14.10 12.30 -7.12
CA PHE A 185 13.37 11.68 -8.23
C PHE A 185 13.46 12.51 -9.53
N SER A 186 13.41 13.84 -9.41
CA SER A 186 13.50 14.76 -10.56
C SER A 186 14.92 15.18 -10.93
N LYS A 187 15.94 14.62 -10.26
CA LYS A 187 17.35 14.95 -10.55
C LYS A 187 17.70 14.71 -12.01
N GLY A 188 18.33 15.69 -12.63
CA GLY A 188 18.73 15.63 -14.06
C GLY A 188 17.62 16.00 -15.05
N THR A 189 16.41 16.31 -14.59
CA THR A 189 15.33 16.85 -15.42
C THR A 189 15.33 18.39 -15.39
N LYS A 190 14.69 19.02 -16.38
CA LYS A 190 14.46 20.48 -16.42
C LYS A 190 13.16 20.89 -15.69
N THR A 191 12.74 20.14 -14.69
CA THR A 191 11.46 20.32 -14.02
C THR A 191 11.59 21.33 -12.89
N SER A 192 10.67 22.29 -12.82
CA SER A 192 10.56 23.20 -11.68
C SER A 192 9.83 22.52 -10.51
N ILE A 193 10.23 22.82 -9.28
CA ILE A 193 9.56 22.34 -8.09
C ILE A 193 8.97 23.55 -7.37
N LYS A 194 7.65 23.56 -7.22
CA LYS A 194 6.92 24.63 -6.53
C LYS A 194 6.22 24.11 -5.28
N LYS A 195 6.16 24.93 -4.26
CA LYS A 195 5.31 24.70 -3.09
C LYS A 195 3.98 25.43 -3.31
N ILE A 196 2.89 24.71 -3.24
CA ILE A 196 1.53 25.26 -3.29
C ILE A 196 0.96 25.33 -1.87
N LYS A 197 0.09 26.28 -1.61
CA LYS A 197 -0.59 26.33 -0.30
C LYS A 197 -1.38 25.06 -0.08
N LEU A 198 -1.39 24.57 1.15
CA LEU A 198 -2.09 23.33 1.48
C LEU A 198 -3.61 23.50 1.29
N GLU A 199 -4.13 24.69 1.59
CA GLU A 199 -5.52 25.08 1.38
C GLU A 199 -5.92 24.99 -0.09
N ASP A 200 -5.04 25.43 -1.01
CA ASP A 200 -5.28 25.37 -2.46
C ASP A 200 -5.31 23.90 -2.93
N ALA A 201 -4.42 23.06 -2.39
CA ALA A 201 -4.42 21.63 -2.68
C ALA A 201 -5.70 20.93 -2.20
N TYR A 202 -6.20 21.26 -1.00
CA TYR A 202 -7.48 20.75 -0.49
C TYR A 202 -8.66 21.26 -1.31
N HIS A 203 -8.65 22.55 -1.67
CA HIS A 203 -9.69 23.11 -2.53
C HIS A 203 -9.75 22.38 -3.88
N ASP A 204 -8.59 22.15 -4.53
CA ASP A 204 -8.53 21.39 -5.77
C ASP A 204 -9.01 19.94 -5.57
N ALA A 205 -8.60 19.28 -4.48
CA ALA A 205 -9.04 17.91 -4.15
C ALA A 205 -10.56 17.76 -3.99
N ILE A 206 -11.24 18.82 -3.56
CA ILE A 206 -12.70 18.82 -3.35
C ILE A 206 -13.46 19.19 -4.64
N THR A 207 -12.95 20.18 -5.39
CA THR A 207 -13.70 20.81 -6.49
C THR A 207 -13.35 20.28 -7.86
N ASN A 208 -12.15 19.71 -8.03
CA ASN A 208 -11.63 19.23 -9.30
C ASN A 208 -11.66 17.69 -9.39
N PRO A 209 -12.57 17.09 -10.16
CA PRO A 209 -12.62 15.63 -10.33
C PRO A 209 -11.35 15.03 -10.97
N LYS A 210 -10.47 15.87 -11.53
CA LYS A 210 -9.19 15.48 -12.13
C LYS A 210 -8.00 15.84 -11.24
N SER A 211 -8.25 16.22 -9.97
CA SER A 211 -7.18 16.49 -9.01
C SER A 211 -6.24 15.31 -8.88
N ASP A 212 -4.97 15.61 -8.72
CA ASP A 212 -3.93 14.60 -8.49
C ASP A 212 -4.03 13.95 -7.10
N PHE A 213 -4.65 14.63 -6.15
CA PHE A 213 -4.84 14.17 -4.77
C PHE A 213 -6.32 14.22 -4.40
N GLY A 214 -6.80 13.18 -3.73
CA GLY A 214 -8.01 13.27 -2.93
C GLY A 214 -7.72 13.88 -1.55
N VAL A 215 -8.77 14.23 -0.81
CA VAL A 215 -8.65 14.79 0.55
C VAL A 215 -7.91 13.83 1.48
N ASP A 216 -8.22 12.53 1.44
CA ASP A 216 -7.53 11.53 2.26
C ASP A 216 -6.08 11.32 1.83
N ASP A 217 -5.77 11.42 0.53
CA ASP A 217 -4.38 11.34 0.05
C ASP A 217 -3.53 12.48 0.63
N LEU A 218 -4.05 13.71 0.67
CA LEU A 218 -3.38 14.85 1.29
C LEU A 218 -3.20 14.63 2.80
N ASN A 219 -4.24 14.18 3.50
CA ASN A 219 -4.16 13.88 4.92
C ASN A 219 -3.12 12.79 5.23
N ILE A 220 -3.05 11.75 4.41
CA ILE A 220 -2.06 10.67 4.54
C ILE A 220 -0.66 11.22 4.26
N LEU A 221 -0.51 12.02 3.22
CA LEU A 221 0.77 12.60 2.83
C LEU A 221 1.37 13.48 3.93
N ILE A 222 0.57 14.38 4.53
CA ILE A 222 1.02 15.29 5.59
C ILE A 222 1.04 14.64 6.98
N GLY A 223 0.43 13.46 7.13
CA GLY A 223 0.26 12.77 8.42
C GLY A 223 1.56 12.25 9.06
N ASN A 224 2.67 12.28 8.32
CA ASN A 224 4.01 11.96 8.83
C ASN A 224 4.09 10.59 9.53
N PHE A 225 3.44 9.58 8.96
CA PHE A 225 3.36 8.25 9.54
C PHE A 225 4.70 7.52 9.48
N LYS A 226 5.12 6.99 10.63
CA LYS A 226 6.37 6.24 10.80
C LYS A 226 6.08 4.83 11.28
N GLY A 227 6.63 3.84 10.59
CA GLY A 227 6.58 2.43 10.97
C GLY A 227 7.89 1.94 11.61
N ASN A 228 7.84 0.75 12.15
CA ASN A 228 8.98 0.13 12.82
C ASN A 228 9.79 -0.77 11.87
N HIS A 229 10.72 -0.19 11.11
CA HIS A 229 11.60 -0.92 10.19
C HIS A 229 12.47 -1.97 10.90
N GLU A 230 13.01 -1.65 12.08
CA GLU A 230 13.89 -2.57 12.81
C GLU A 230 13.14 -3.83 13.23
N LYS A 231 11.87 -3.69 13.64
CA LYS A 231 11.00 -4.85 13.92
C LYS A 231 10.78 -5.69 12.67
N LEU A 232 10.51 -5.06 11.53
CA LEU A 232 10.33 -5.76 10.24
C LEU A 232 11.62 -6.50 9.86
N LYS A 233 12.76 -5.84 9.91
CA LYS A 233 14.09 -6.42 9.63
C LYS A 233 14.38 -7.61 10.53
N LYS A 234 14.09 -7.51 11.83
CA LYS A 234 14.26 -8.62 12.78
C LYS A 234 13.36 -9.83 12.46
N ILE A 235 12.10 -9.60 12.05
CA ILE A 235 11.17 -10.66 11.68
C ILE A 235 11.61 -11.36 10.39
N THR A 236 12.03 -10.60 9.39
CA THR A 236 12.34 -11.13 8.06
C THR A 236 13.77 -11.70 7.97
N GLY A 237 14.72 -11.10 8.68
CA GLY A 237 16.15 -11.37 8.52
C GLY A 237 16.73 -10.87 7.20
N MET A 238 15.97 -10.08 6.43
CA MET A 238 16.36 -9.63 5.09
C MET A 238 17.24 -8.39 5.14
N LYS A 239 18.05 -8.23 4.08
CA LYS A 239 18.62 -6.95 3.69
C LYS A 239 17.63 -6.25 2.77
N PHE A 240 17.31 -4.99 3.08
CA PHE A 240 16.34 -4.19 2.34
C PHE A 240 17.01 -3.28 1.33
N GLU A 241 16.33 -3.02 0.23
CA GLU A 241 16.74 -2.02 -0.74
C GLU A 241 16.49 -0.61 -0.18
N SER A 242 17.51 0.25 -0.21
CA SER A 242 17.34 1.67 0.08
C SER A 242 16.76 2.39 -1.13
N VAL A 243 15.54 2.90 -0.99
CA VAL A 243 14.89 3.70 -2.05
C VAL A 243 15.68 4.99 -2.32
N VAL A 244 16.28 5.57 -1.29
CA VAL A 244 17.14 6.76 -1.43
C VAL A 244 18.38 6.46 -2.27
N GLU A 245 19.06 5.34 -2.03
CA GLU A 245 20.22 4.92 -2.83
C GLU A 245 19.82 4.59 -4.28
N LEU A 246 18.66 3.96 -4.48
CA LEU A 246 18.14 3.68 -5.82
C LEU A 246 17.87 4.96 -6.60
N LEU A 247 17.25 5.98 -5.97
CA LEU A 247 17.03 7.30 -6.58
C LEU A 247 18.35 8.02 -6.89
N GLN A 248 19.31 8.02 -5.95
CA GLN A 248 20.61 8.65 -6.12
C GLN A 248 21.42 8.04 -7.27
N SER A 249 21.31 6.74 -7.45
CA SER A 249 22.02 5.99 -8.52
C SER A 249 21.27 5.94 -9.86
N GLY A 250 20.08 6.56 -9.96
CA GLY A 250 19.26 6.54 -11.18
C GLY A 250 18.66 5.15 -11.51
N ARG A 251 18.64 4.22 -10.56
CA ARG A 251 18.03 2.88 -10.73
C ARG A 251 16.53 2.85 -10.49
N LEU A 252 15.99 3.86 -9.82
CA LEU A 252 14.57 4.19 -9.84
C LEU A 252 14.38 5.34 -10.82
N PRO A 253 13.52 5.17 -11.84
CA PRO A 253 13.26 6.19 -12.84
C PRO A 253 12.40 7.30 -12.26
#